data_1411f45d3fb468fb6dc2a6a8837c7f72
#
_entry.id   1411f45d3fb468fb6dc2a6a8837c7f72
#
_cell.length_a   1.000
_cell.length_b   1.000
_cell.length_c   1.000
_cell.angle_alpha   90.00
_cell.angle_beta   90.00
_cell.angle_gamma   90.00
#
_symmetry.space_group_name_H-M   'P 1'
#
loop_
_entity.id
_entity.type
_entity.pdbx_description
1 polymer ?
#
loop_
_entity_poly.entity_id
_entity_poly.type
_entity_poly.pdbx_seq_one_letter_code
_entity_poly.pdbx_strand_id
1 'polypeptide(L)'
;MKAFAQVHPFMILTVPLVIEKIIKGKVLPIISKPVMKVLWRTPGIKCLLHKKVRNTLLDAFGGELRFLIIGGAALNEEVEKCMKDMHFPYCVGYGMTECAPLVTYEDWYKYVYRSCGKGIVGMEMRIDSEDPVHKEGELQLRGVNVMMGYYKNEQASKEAFTEDGWMRTGDLGIIDKEGN
;
A
#
# COMPACT_ATOMS: atom_id res chain seq x y z
N MET A 1 -18.24 0.84 -9.77
CA MET A 1 -18.79 -0.51 -9.60
C MET A 1 -19.46 -1.07 -10.87
N LYS A 2 -20.43 -0.35 -11.52
CA LYS A 2 -21.05 -0.87 -12.78
C LYS A 2 -20.02 -1.14 -13.89
N ALA A 3 -19.01 -0.29 -14.06
CA ALA A 3 -17.95 -0.48 -15.05
C ALA A 3 -17.10 -1.74 -14.77
N PHE A 4 -16.81 -2.05 -13.52
CA PHE A 4 -16.03 -3.24 -13.17
C PHE A 4 -16.74 -4.55 -13.55
N ALA A 5 -18.07 -4.59 -13.40
CA ALA A 5 -18.88 -5.74 -13.81
C ALA A 5 -18.91 -5.96 -15.33
N GLN A 6 -18.51 -4.97 -16.13
CA GLN A 6 -18.38 -5.08 -17.58
C GLN A 6 -16.96 -5.39 -18.04
N VAL A 7 -15.96 -4.87 -17.32
CA VAL A 7 -14.54 -4.93 -17.70
C VAL A 7 -13.84 -6.15 -17.11
N HIS A 8 -14.32 -6.67 -15.96
CA HIS A 8 -13.72 -7.80 -15.23
C HIS A 8 -12.21 -7.62 -15.02
N PRO A 9 -11.76 -6.53 -14.34
CA PRO A 9 -10.34 -6.22 -14.25
C PRO A 9 -9.59 -7.30 -13.45
N PHE A 10 -8.44 -7.73 -13.99
CA PHE A 10 -7.51 -8.61 -13.30
C PHE A 10 -6.70 -7.87 -12.22
N MET A 11 -6.33 -6.61 -12.51
CA MET A 11 -5.57 -5.74 -11.61
C MET A 11 -6.20 -4.35 -11.56
N ILE A 12 -6.21 -3.76 -10.35
CA ILE A 12 -6.66 -2.38 -10.14
C ILE A 12 -5.57 -1.63 -9.39
N LEU A 13 -5.14 -0.50 -9.97
CA LEU A 13 -4.39 0.54 -9.25
C LEU A 13 -5.38 1.56 -8.71
N THR A 14 -5.25 1.92 -7.43
CA THR A 14 -6.16 2.87 -6.80
C THR A 14 -5.49 3.68 -5.69
N VAL A 15 -6.18 4.74 -5.28
CA VAL A 15 -5.79 5.53 -4.10
C VAL A 15 -6.60 5.08 -2.87
N PRO A 16 -6.07 5.26 -1.64
CA PRO A 16 -6.73 4.85 -0.41
C PRO A 16 -8.18 5.30 -0.30
N LEU A 17 -8.46 6.55 -0.65
CA LEU A 17 -9.80 7.14 -0.54
C LEU A 17 -10.89 6.31 -1.23
N VAL A 18 -10.60 5.70 -2.37
CA VAL A 18 -11.56 4.89 -3.14
C VAL A 18 -11.89 3.60 -2.40
N ILE A 19 -10.86 2.84 -1.99
CA ILE A 19 -11.08 1.58 -1.28
C ILE A 19 -11.64 1.80 0.12
N GLU A 20 -11.21 2.85 0.82
CA GLU A 20 -11.75 3.24 2.11
C GLU A 20 -13.24 3.54 2.03
N LYS A 21 -13.67 4.29 1.03
CA LYS A 21 -15.09 4.59 0.81
C LYS A 21 -15.92 3.32 0.58
N ILE A 22 -15.36 2.35 -0.14
CA ILE A 22 -16.01 1.06 -0.38
C ILE A 22 -16.10 0.24 0.91
N ILE A 23 -14.99 0.07 1.61
CA ILE A 23 -14.93 -0.74 2.85
C ILE A 23 -15.74 -0.08 3.97
N LYS A 24 -15.54 1.22 4.22
CA LYS A 24 -16.29 1.98 5.24
C LYS A 24 -17.79 2.05 4.93
N GLY A 25 -18.16 2.13 3.66
CA GLY A 25 -19.57 2.21 3.26
C GLY A 25 -20.31 0.87 3.18
N LYS A 26 -19.63 -0.22 2.84
CA LYS A 26 -20.28 -1.50 2.56
C LYS A 26 -19.92 -2.63 3.52
N VAL A 27 -18.72 -2.65 4.07
CA VAL A 27 -18.20 -3.77 4.88
C VAL A 27 -18.26 -3.43 6.37
N LEU A 28 -17.65 -2.34 6.80
CA LEU A 28 -17.56 -1.98 8.21
C LEU A 28 -18.93 -1.87 8.89
N PRO A 29 -20.00 -1.28 8.29
CA PRO A 29 -21.31 -1.23 8.93
C PRO A 29 -21.92 -2.60 9.20
N ILE A 30 -21.55 -3.61 8.42
CA ILE A 30 -22.02 -4.99 8.61
C ILE A 30 -21.25 -5.63 9.76
N ILE A 31 -19.93 -5.59 9.72
CA ILE A 31 -19.07 -6.28 10.71
C ILE A 31 -19.03 -5.57 12.07
N SER A 32 -19.40 -4.28 12.14
CA SER A 32 -19.47 -3.51 13.38
C SER A 32 -20.70 -3.83 14.24
N LYS A 33 -21.72 -4.53 13.71
CA LYS A 33 -22.87 -4.98 14.49
C LYS A 33 -22.41 -5.91 15.60
N PRO A 34 -22.98 -5.82 16.84
CA PRO A 34 -22.49 -6.58 18.01
C PRO A 34 -22.33 -8.09 17.72
N VAL A 35 -23.36 -8.71 17.16
CA VAL A 35 -23.34 -10.15 16.82
C VAL A 35 -22.28 -10.46 15.76
N MET A 36 -22.19 -9.65 14.71
CA MET A 36 -21.21 -9.84 13.64
C MET A 36 -19.77 -9.63 14.13
N LYS A 37 -19.54 -8.70 15.06
CA LYS A 37 -18.25 -8.45 15.68
C LYS A 37 -17.74 -9.66 16.47
N VAL A 38 -18.65 -10.37 17.16
CA VAL A 38 -18.33 -11.62 17.84
C VAL A 38 -18.03 -12.73 16.81
N LEU A 39 -18.92 -12.93 15.83
CA LEU A 39 -18.77 -13.95 14.79
C LEU A 39 -17.49 -13.75 13.96
N TRP A 40 -17.10 -12.47 13.71
CA TRP A 40 -15.87 -12.11 12.97
C TRP A 40 -14.60 -12.60 13.64
N ARG A 41 -14.63 -12.81 14.97
CA ARG A 41 -13.50 -13.27 15.78
C ARG A 41 -13.61 -14.73 16.21
N THR A 42 -14.81 -15.35 16.11
CA THR A 42 -15.05 -16.72 16.59
C THR A 42 -14.33 -17.75 15.71
N PRO A 43 -13.43 -18.59 16.27
CA PRO A 43 -12.78 -19.67 15.53
C PRO A 43 -13.79 -20.57 14.82
N GLY A 44 -13.46 -21.03 13.62
CA GLY A 44 -14.35 -21.83 12.77
C GLY A 44 -15.32 -20.98 11.93
N ILE A 45 -16.14 -20.14 12.56
CA ILE A 45 -17.11 -19.28 11.85
C ILE A 45 -16.43 -18.15 11.09
N LYS A 46 -15.37 -17.54 11.68
CA LYS A 46 -14.65 -16.42 11.06
C LYS A 46 -14.18 -16.73 9.64
N CYS A 47 -13.67 -17.92 9.40
CA CYS A 47 -13.13 -18.30 8.09
C CYS A 47 -14.20 -18.27 6.99
N LEU A 48 -15.38 -18.82 7.28
CA LEU A 48 -16.52 -18.80 6.35
C LEU A 48 -17.03 -17.39 6.11
N LEU A 49 -17.10 -16.59 7.19
CA LEU A 49 -17.59 -15.21 7.11
C LEU A 49 -16.61 -14.31 6.34
N HIS A 50 -15.31 -14.39 6.62
CA HIS A 50 -14.27 -13.66 5.90
C HIS A 50 -14.28 -14.02 4.42
N LYS A 51 -14.36 -15.32 4.10
CA LYS A 51 -14.45 -15.80 2.71
C LYS A 51 -15.69 -15.25 1.99
N LYS A 52 -16.85 -15.26 2.67
CA LYS A 52 -18.10 -14.73 2.10
C LYS A 52 -18.01 -13.25 1.79
N VAL A 53 -17.54 -12.45 2.74
CA VAL A 53 -17.40 -10.99 2.56
C VAL A 53 -16.36 -10.68 1.48
N ARG A 54 -15.20 -11.36 1.50
CA ARG A 54 -14.20 -11.24 0.44
C ARG A 54 -14.76 -11.52 -0.94
N ASN A 55 -15.48 -12.64 -1.11
CA ASN A 55 -16.02 -13.03 -2.41
C ASN A 55 -17.07 -12.00 -2.89
N THR A 56 -17.95 -11.53 -2.01
CA THR A 56 -18.90 -10.46 -2.34
C THR A 56 -18.21 -9.18 -2.81
N LEU A 57 -17.06 -8.83 -2.22
CA LEU A 57 -16.27 -7.70 -2.69
C LEU A 57 -15.60 -7.98 -4.04
N LEU A 58 -15.01 -9.17 -4.22
CA LEU A 58 -14.41 -9.57 -5.49
C LEU A 58 -15.44 -9.56 -6.62
N ASP A 59 -16.65 -10.09 -6.39
CA ASP A 59 -17.77 -10.05 -7.33
C ASP A 59 -18.14 -8.59 -7.69
N ALA A 60 -18.13 -7.70 -6.71
CA ALA A 60 -18.39 -6.28 -6.95
C ALA A 60 -17.30 -5.59 -7.78
N PHE A 61 -16.09 -6.15 -7.83
CA PHE A 61 -15.01 -5.74 -8.73
C PHE A 61 -14.98 -6.52 -10.07
N GLY A 62 -16.00 -7.31 -10.36
CA GLY A 62 -16.12 -8.07 -11.61
C GLY A 62 -15.72 -9.54 -11.51
N GLY A 63 -15.35 -10.03 -10.32
CA GLY A 63 -15.09 -11.45 -10.05
C GLY A 63 -13.68 -11.95 -10.40
N GLU A 64 -12.92 -11.21 -11.22
CA GLU A 64 -11.60 -11.65 -11.72
C GLU A 64 -10.41 -10.94 -11.07
N LEU A 65 -10.67 -10.05 -10.12
CA LEU A 65 -9.62 -9.28 -9.46
C LEU A 65 -8.63 -10.18 -8.71
N ARG A 66 -7.34 -10.08 -9.08
CA ARG A 66 -6.22 -10.80 -8.45
C ARG A 66 -5.25 -9.88 -7.72
N PHE A 67 -5.18 -8.60 -8.13
CA PHE A 67 -4.27 -7.63 -7.56
C PHE A 67 -4.99 -6.30 -7.35
N LEU A 68 -5.02 -5.83 -6.11
CA LEU A 68 -5.42 -4.47 -5.76
C LEU A 68 -4.18 -3.74 -5.23
N ILE A 69 -3.63 -2.83 -6.00
CA ILE A 69 -2.47 -2.04 -5.60
C ILE A 69 -2.96 -0.67 -5.15
N ILE A 70 -2.60 -0.29 -3.93
CA ILE A 70 -3.03 0.96 -3.30
C ILE A 70 -1.80 1.84 -3.09
N GLY A 71 -1.84 3.06 -3.58
CA GLY A 71 -0.71 3.98 -3.47
C GLY A 71 -1.12 5.45 -3.47
N GLY A 72 -0.15 6.34 -3.26
CA GLY A 72 -0.33 7.78 -3.30
C GLY A 72 -0.75 8.45 -1.98
N ALA A 73 -1.08 7.69 -0.94
CA ALA A 73 -1.30 8.17 0.43
C ALA A 73 -1.33 7.00 1.42
N ALA A 74 -1.24 7.30 2.71
CA ALA A 74 -1.38 6.30 3.77
C ALA A 74 -2.79 5.69 3.79
N LEU A 75 -2.87 4.37 3.89
CA LEU A 75 -4.12 3.63 4.00
C LEU A 75 -4.61 3.63 5.45
N ASN A 76 -5.91 3.86 5.64
CA ASN A 76 -6.53 3.81 6.97
C ASN A 76 -6.37 2.43 7.60
N GLU A 77 -5.89 2.41 8.85
CA GLU A 77 -5.53 1.17 9.55
C GLU A 77 -6.72 0.20 9.75
N GLU A 78 -7.92 0.72 10.07
CA GLU A 78 -9.10 -0.11 10.25
C GLU A 78 -9.51 -0.79 8.93
N VAL A 79 -9.39 -0.07 7.83
CA VAL A 79 -9.67 -0.58 6.48
C VAL A 79 -8.66 -1.63 6.08
N GLU A 80 -7.38 -1.34 6.28
CA GLU A 80 -6.30 -2.29 5.98
C GLU A 80 -6.43 -3.56 6.81
N LYS A 81 -6.69 -3.42 8.12
CA LYS A 81 -6.95 -4.55 9.02
C LYS A 81 -8.13 -5.41 8.53
N CYS A 82 -9.22 -4.79 8.11
CA CYS A 82 -10.37 -5.49 7.56
C CYS A 82 -9.99 -6.30 6.30
N MET A 83 -9.24 -5.73 5.37
CA MET A 83 -8.77 -6.41 4.17
C MET A 83 -7.82 -7.56 4.49
N LYS A 84 -6.88 -7.34 5.42
CA LYS A 84 -5.98 -8.40 5.92
C LYS A 84 -6.77 -9.57 6.52
N ASP A 85 -7.70 -9.29 7.42
CA ASP A 85 -8.52 -10.31 8.09
C ASP A 85 -9.29 -11.18 7.08
N MET A 86 -9.77 -10.57 5.99
CA MET A 86 -10.46 -11.27 4.90
C MET A 86 -9.52 -11.98 3.92
N HIS A 87 -8.21 -11.84 4.03
CA HIS A 87 -7.24 -12.25 3.00
C HIS A 87 -7.61 -11.69 1.61
N PHE A 88 -7.96 -10.40 1.55
CA PHE A 88 -8.22 -9.72 0.29
C PHE A 88 -6.91 -9.55 -0.50
N PRO A 89 -6.89 -9.69 -1.85
CA PRO A 89 -5.66 -9.61 -2.63
C PRO A 89 -5.20 -8.16 -2.83
N TYR A 90 -4.65 -7.54 -1.79
CA TYR A 90 -4.16 -6.16 -1.83
C TYR A 90 -2.71 -6.04 -1.38
N CYS A 91 -2.06 -4.99 -1.84
CA CYS A 91 -0.81 -4.48 -1.30
C CYS A 91 -0.84 -2.96 -1.29
N VAL A 92 0.00 -2.36 -0.45
CA VAL A 92 0.27 -0.93 -0.48
C VAL A 92 1.66 -0.74 -1.08
N GLY A 93 1.76 0.13 -2.08
CA GLY A 93 3.02 0.57 -2.66
C GLY A 93 3.29 2.03 -2.31
N TYR A 94 4.55 2.40 -2.26
CA TYR A 94 5.00 3.78 -2.09
C TYR A 94 5.66 4.27 -3.36
N GLY A 95 5.51 5.55 -3.59
CA GLY A 95 6.16 6.21 -4.71
C GLY A 95 5.86 7.70 -4.76
N MET A 96 6.61 8.39 -5.61
CA MET A 96 6.53 9.83 -5.79
C MET A 96 6.85 10.19 -7.24
N THR A 97 6.40 11.35 -7.68
CA THR A 97 6.57 11.82 -9.06
C THR A 97 8.03 11.81 -9.50
N GLU A 98 8.92 12.17 -8.59
CA GLU A 98 10.37 12.21 -8.74
C GLU A 98 11.01 10.85 -9.03
N CYS A 99 10.25 9.74 -8.87
CA CYS A 99 10.69 8.36 -9.08
C CYS A 99 9.89 7.62 -10.17
N ALA A 100 9.15 8.31 -11.01
CA ALA A 100 8.48 7.85 -12.23
C ALA A 100 7.47 6.66 -12.11
N PRO A 101 6.55 6.57 -11.21
CA PRO A 101 6.44 7.08 -9.86
C PRO A 101 6.78 6.06 -8.77
N LEU A 102 7.00 4.75 -9.13
CA LEU A 102 7.03 3.64 -8.17
C LEU A 102 8.40 3.47 -7.51
N VAL A 103 8.42 3.37 -6.20
CA VAL A 103 9.61 3.13 -5.38
C VAL A 103 9.55 1.75 -4.72
N THR A 104 8.42 1.42 -4.09
CA THR A 104 8.26 0.13 -3.42
C THR A 104 7.02 -0.60 -3.88
N TYR A 105 7.11 -1.92 -3.89
CA TYR A 105 6.02 -2.83 -4.22
C TYR A 105 6.33 -4.22 -3.62
N GLU A 106 5.29 -4.96 -3.25
CA GLU A 106 5.39 -6.39 -2.96
C GLU A 106 4.11 -7.10 -3.40
N ASP A 107 4.24 -8.33 -3.83
CA ASP A 107 3.09 -9.16 -4.16
C ASP A 107 2.19 -9.37 -2.93
N TRP A 108 0.88 -9.27 -3.09
CA TRP A 108 -0.08 -9.30 -1.99
C TRP A 108 0.06 -10.53 -1.06
N TYR A 109 0.52 -11.66 -1.56
CA TYR A 109 0.72 -12.88 -0.79
C TYR A 109 2.03 -12.90 0.02
N LYS A 110 2.93 -11.95 -0.23
CA LYS A 110 4.16 -11.68 0.54
C LYS A 110 4.08 -10.37 1.31
N TYR A 111 3.07 -9.57 1.04
CA TYR A 111 2.91 -8.24 1.58
C TYR A 111 2.85 -8.25 3.11
N VAL A 112 3.71 -7.47 3.73
CA VAL A 112 3.75 -7.28 5.17
C VAL A 112 2.75 -6.19 5.56
N TYR A 113 1.85 -6.52 6.46
CA TYR A 113 0.83 -5.60 6.98
C TYR A 113 1.46 -4.33 7.55
N ARG A 114 0.95 -3.17 7.17
CA ARG A 114 1.45 -1.84 7.54
C ARG A 114 2.79 -1.46 6.94
N SER A 115 3.30 -2.21 5.98
CA SER A 115 4.45 -1.79 5.17
C SER A 115 4.01 -1.09 3.88
N CYS A 116 4.97 -0.63 3.10
CA CYS A 116 4.78 -0.20 1.71
C CYS A 116 5.44 -1.16 0.72
N GLY A 117 5.80 -2.37 1.18
CA GLY A 117 6.54 -3.33 0.38
C GLY A 117 8.05 -3.05 0.34
N LYS A 118 8.73 -3.70 -0.58
CA LYS A 118 10.18 -3.62 -0.78
C LYS A 118 10.53 -2.73 -1.95
N GLY A 119 11.76 -2.21 -1.98
CA GLY A 119 12.28 -1.50 -3.13
C GLY A 119 12.16 -2.33 -4.42
N ILE A 120 11.66 -1.72 -5.48
CA ILE A 120 11.59 -2.37 -6.78
C ILE A 120 12.99 -2.63 -7.34
N VAL A 121 13.10 -3.52 -8.31
CA VAL A 121 14.38 -3.84 -8.96
C VAL A 121 15.05 -2.57 -9.49
N GLY A 122 16.32 -2.34 -9.10
CA GLY A 122 17.09 -1.15 -9.47
C GLY A 122 16.87 0.08 -8.58
N MET A 123 16.06 -0.05 -7.51
CA MET A 123 15.89 0.98 -6.49
C MET A 123 16.66 0.59 -5.22
N GLU A 124 17.54 1.47 -4.78
CA GLU A 124 18.21 1.40 -3.48
C GLU A 124 17.50 2.35 -2.52
N MET A 125 17.36 1.95 -1.27
CA MET A 125 16.71 2.71 -0.21
C MET A 125 17.58 2.72 1.03
N ARG A 126 17.63 3.85 1.71
CA ARG A 126 18.19 3.94 3.05
C ARG A 126 17.34 4.87 3.92
N ILE A 127 17.39 4.66 5.22
CA ILE A 127 16.84 5.57 6.22
C ILE A 127 18.01 6.36 6.83
N ASP A 128 17.90 7.67 6.84
CA ASP A 128 18.86 8.56 7.50
C ASP A 128 18.64 8.50 9.01
N SER A 129 19.15 7.43 9.61
CA SER A 129 19.02 7.10 11.03
C SER A 129 20.20 6.24 11.50
N GLU A 130 20.57 6.38 12.76
CA GLU A 130 21.58 5.53 13.43
C GLU A 130 21.10 4.09 13.61
N ASP A 131 19.78 3.87 13.67
CA ASP A 131 19.14 2.56 13.77
C ASP A 131 17.91 2.54 12.83
N PRO A 132 18.10 2.28 11.55
CA PRO A 132 17.03 2.34 10.54
C PRO A 132 15.90 1.33 10.75
N VAL A 133 16.11 0.33 11.61
CA VAL A 133 15.10 -0.70 11.94
C VAL A 133 14.13 -0.26 13.03
N HIS A 134 14.61 0.53 14.01
CA HIS A 134 13.83 0.87 15.20
C HIS A 134 13.61 2.37 15.39
N LYS A 135 14.38 3.21 14.68
CA LYS A 135 14.32 4.65 14.79
C LYS A 135 14.00 5.27 13.44
N GLU A 136 12.89 5.99 13.38
CA GLU A 136 12.49 6.71 12.17
C GLU A 136 13.57 7.71 11.71
N GLY A 137 13.74 7.81 10.41
CA GLY A 137 14.57 8.78 9.73
C GLY A 137 14.03 9.09 8.34
N GLU A 138 14.62 10.06 7.67
CA GLU A 138 14.26 10.39 6.30
C GLU A 138 14.57 9.22 5.36
N LEU A 139 13.57 8.81 4.56
CA LEU A 139 13.80 7.88 3.47
C LEU A 139 14.59 8.56 2.36
N GLN A 140 15.70 7.97 1.97
CA GLN A 140 16.54 8.44 0.87
C GLN A 140 16.67 7.35 -0.20
N LEU A 141 16.63 7.78 -1.47
CA LEU A 141 16.48 6.89 -2.61
C LEU A 141 17.63 7.07 -3.62
N ARG A 142 18.03 5.97 -4.25
CA ARG A 142 18.93 5.98 -5.40
C ARG A 142 18.50 4.89 -6.37
N GLY A 143 18.38 5.21 -7.66
CA GLY A 143 17.93 4.25 -8.66
C GLY A 143 17.78 4.85 -10.04
N VAL A 144 17.57 3.98 -11.03
CA VAL A 144 17.50 4.36 -12.44
C VAL A 144 16.26 5.19 -12.79
N ASN A 145 15.23 5.15 -11.96
CA ASN A 145 13.99 5.89 -12.14
C ASN A 145 13.91 7.17 -11.28
N VAL A 146 14.97 7.49 -10.53
CA VAL A 146 15.05 8.76 -9.80
C VAL A 146 15.33 9.90 -10.78
N MET A 147 14.61 11.03 -10.62
CA MET A 147 14.77 12.21 -11.44
C MET A 147 16.21 12.73 -11.46
N MET A 148 16.62 13.39 -12.52
CA MET A 148 17.91 14.11 -12.58
C MET A 148 17.85 15.49 -11.88
N GLY A 149 16.66 16.02 -11.62
CA GLY A 149 16.44 17.30 -10.99
C GLY A 149 15.16 17.98 -11.47
N TYR A 150 14.84 19.13 -10.91
CA TYR A 150 13.69 19.94 -11.27
C TYR A 150 14.00 20.87 -12.46
N TYR A 151 13.13 20.87 -13.45
CA TYR A 151 13.32 21.65 -14.66
C TYR A 151 13.44 23.16 -14.36
N LYS A 152 14.53 23.79 -14.82
CA LYS A 152 14.86 25.22 -14.60
C LYS A 152 14.85 25.67 -13.13
N ASN A 153 15.12 24.74 -12.20
CA ASN A 153 15.22 25.04 -10.77
C ASN A 153 16.43 24.33 -10.16
N GLU A 154 17.61 24.91 -10.40
CA GLU A 154 18.89 24.35 -9.91
C GLU A 154 18.97 24.32 -8.38
N GLN A 155 18.40 25.34 -7.72
CA GLN A 155 18.40 25.41 -6.26
C GLN A 155 17.64 24.24 -5.66
N ALA A 156 16.38 24.02 -6.06
CA ALA A 156 15.58 22.90 -5.59
C ALA A 156 16.18 21.54 -5.98
N SER A 157 16.79 21.46 -7.17
CA SER A 157 17.47 20.24 -7.61
C SER A 157 18.65 19.90 -6.70
N LYS A 158 19.44 20.89 -6.31
CA LYS A 158 20.58 20.71 -5.40
C LYS A 158 20.15 20.32 -3.99
N GLU A 159 19.05 20.90 -3.50
CA GLU A 159 18.49 20.60 -2.18
C GLU A 159 17.83 19.21 -2.13
N ALA A 160 17.33 18.71 -3.26
CA ALA A 160 16.70 17.39 -3.35
C ALA A 160 17.68 16.22 -3.21
N PHE A 161 18.98 16.45 -3.27
CA PHE A 161 20.01 15.40 -3.18
C PHE A 161 20.98 15.64 -2.04
N THR A 162 21.46 14.56 -1.47
CA THR A 162 22.59 14.57 -0.53
C THR A 162 23.91 14.72 -1.28
N GLU A 163 24.99 15.06 -0.58
CA GLU A 163 26.35 15.20 -1.19
C GLU A 163 26.83 13.87 -1.82
N ASP A 164 26.41 12.73 -1.28
CA ASP A 164 26.74 11.38 -1.78
C ASP A 164 25.71 10.85 -2.79
N GLY A 165 24.81 11.71 -3.30
CA GLY A 165 23.97 11.46 -4.48
C GLY A 165 22.67 10.69 -4.20
N TRP A 166 22.18 10.66 -2.96
CA TRP A 166 20.87 10.11 -2.64
C TRP A 166 19.78 11.19 -2.71
N MET A 167 18.66 10.86 -3.32
CA MET A 167 17.52 11.76 -3.33
C MET A 167 16.81 11.74 -1.97
N ARG A 168 16.57 12.92 -1.44
CA ARG A 168 15.77 13.15 -0.23
C ARG A 168 14.30 13.11 -0.58
N THR A 169 13.51 12.31 0.15
CA THR A 169 12.07 12.22 -0.12
C THR A 169 11.25 13.20 0.72
N GLY A 170 11.78 13.62 1.88
CA GLY A 170 11.02 14.34 2.91
C GLY A 170 10.07 13.44 3.71
N ASP A 171 9.95 12.17 3.37
CA ASP A 171 9.10 11.21 4.08
C ASP A 171 9.91 10.47 5.15
N LEU A 172 9.27 10.22 6.31
CA LEU A 172 9.87 9.48 7.41
C LEU A 172 9.44 8.01 7.38
N GLY A 173 10.37 7.12 7.71
CA GLY A 173 10.10 5.69 7.77
C GLY A 173 11.17 4.91 8.53
N ILE A 174 10.96 3.61 8.56
CA ILE A 174 11.93 2.59 8.99
C ILE A 174 12.03 1.54 7.90
N ILE A 175 13.13 0.80 7.85
CA ILE A 175 13.28 -0.39 6.99
C ILE A 175 13.55 -1.58 7.90
N ASP A 176 12.67 -2.61 7.85
CA ASP A 176 12.86 -3.81 8.63
C ASP A 176 14.03 -4.67 8.10
N LYS A 177 14.35 -5.75 8.83
CA LYS A 177 15.47 -6.65 8.46
C LYS A 177 15.25 -7.41 7.15
N GLU A 178 14.01 -7.52 6.71
CA GLU A 178 13.61 -8.12 5.43
C GLU A 178 13.57 -7.12 4.29
N GLY A 179 13.74 -5.81 4.55
CA GLY A 179 13.76 -4.73 3.56
C GLY A 179 12.37 -4.14 3.25
N ASN A 180 11.38 -4.34 4.13
CA ASN A 180 10.07 -3.70 4.00
C ASN A 180 10.06 -2.32 4.65
#